data_7005694072e4137b1cd047fe8d39a72d
#
_entry.id   7005694072e4137b1cd047fe8d39a72d
#
_cell.length_a   1.000
_cell.length_b   1.000
_cell.length_c   1.000
_cell.angle_alpha   90.00
_cell.angle_beta   90.00
_cell.angle_gamma   90.00
#
_symmetry.space_group_name_H-M   'P 1'
#
loop_
_entity.id
_entity.type
_entity.pdbx_description
1 polymer ?
#
loop_
_entity_poly.entity_id
_entity_poly.type
_entity_poly.pdbx_seq_one_letter_code
_entity_poly.pdbx_strand_id
1 'polypeptide(L)'
;MDEIDKTASQLYFMDAMGVEYLSYILAKCKDKELMANITICCANLPSITSKNKEFVAEFEMRGLVVNPIKELDEIKHHGISDYDYRQKKQPIHIIRELEIINEALDNIKLKLSQGLCNKAIMVSDHGASRLAVIHETENMWEMSSKGEHSGRCCPKSDADVKSEFATEEDGFWVLANYDRFKGGRKANVEVHGGATLEEVVVPIIEITKFDDEIEVSIVDKVITVSFRKKAAIRLFAKTKLKNVTVLVEGEYHEAKELDNNMYLVDLPKLKKSKKYNVDVFASNNLVVS
;
A
#
# COMPACT_ATOMS: atom_id res chain seq x y z
N MET A 1 -4.85 -11.18 -11.82
CA MET A 1 -5.22 -9.92 -12.57
C MET A 1 -6.15 -10.16 -13.76
N ASP A 2 -6.82 -11.30 -13.85
CA ASP A 2 -7.48 -11.73 -15.09
C ASP A 2 -8.88 -11.15 -15.35
N GLU A 3 -9.44 -10.35 -14.45
CA GLU A 3 -10.80 -9.80 -14.58
C GLU A 3 -10.89 -8.29 -14.29
N ILE A 4 -10.00 -7.50 -14.90
CA ILE A 4 -10.18 -6.04 -14.86
C ILE A 4 -11.12 -5.65 -16.01
N ASP A 5 -12.33 -5.24 -15.67
CA ASP A 5 -13.25 -4.65 -16.63
C ASP A 5 -12.62 -3.39 -17.25
N LYS A 6 -12.31 -3.47 -18.54
CA LYS A 6 -11.54 -2.46 -19.27
C LYS A 6 -12.23 -1.09 -19.34
N THR A 7 -13.55 -1.06 -19.23
CA THR A 7 -14.35 0.17 -19.32
C THR A 7 -14.64 0.80 -17.97
N ALA A 8 -14.41 0.06 -16.88
CA ALA A 8 -14.83 0.45 -15.55
C ALA A 8 -13.69 0.83 -14.59
N SER A 9 -12.42 0.61 -14.97
CA SER A 9 -11.28 0.83 -14.08
C SER A 9 -10.32 1.90 -14.58
N GLN A 10 -9.75 2.68 -13.67
CA GLN A 10 -8.65 3.62 -13.95
C GLN A 10 -7.46 3.34 -13.04
N LEU A 11 -6.25 3.43 -13.57
CA LEU A 11 -5.02 3.29 -12.82
C LEU A 11 -4.52 4.65 -12.33
N TYR A 12 -4.15 4.74 -11.07
CA TYR A 12 -3.42 5.84 -10.45
C TYR A 12 -2.04 5.33 -10.10
N PHE A 13 -1.06 5.69 -10.90
CA PHE A 13 0.32 5.31 -10.68
C PHE A 13 0.98 6.33 -9.75
N MET A 14 1.23 5.91 -8.50
CA MET A 14 1.82 6.73 -7.44
C MET A 14 3.30 6.40 -7.33
N ASP A 15 4.15 7.17 -7.99
CA ASP A 15 5.60 6.96 -7.98
C ASP A 15 6.17 7.09 -6.55
N ALA A 16 6.90 6.07 -6.09
CA ALA A 16 7.51 5.97 -4.76
C ALA A 16 6.53 5.96 -3.56
N MET A 17 5.30 5.46 -3.70
CA MET A 17 4.34 5.34 -2.60
C MET A 17 4.53 4.01 -1.86
N GLY A 18 5.12 4.05 -0.67
CA GLY A 18 5.24 2.89 0.22
C GLY A 18 4.00 2.63 1.08
N VAL A 19 4.10 1.63 1.94
CA VAL A 19 3.01 1.23 2.86
C VAL A 19 2.82 2.17 4.04
N GLU A 20 3.73 3.09 4.29
CA GLU A 20 3.68 4.06 5.39
C GLU A 20 2.46 4.98 5.33
N TYR A 21 1.87 5.18 4.14
CA TYR A 21 0.69 6.02 3.94
C TYR A 21 -0.64 5.30 4.15
N LEU A 22 -0.65 3.97 4.34
CA LEU A 22 -1.89 3.18 4.35
C LEU A 22 -2.90 3.65 5.38
N SER A 23 -2.47 3.95 6.60
CA SER A 23 -3.37 4.43 7.65
C SER A 23 -4.03 5.77 7.28
N TYR A 24 -3.27 6.66 6.64
CA TYR A 24 -3.78 7.95 6.17
C TYR A 24 -4.77 7.75 5.00
N ILE A 25 -4.41 6.92 4.02
CA ILE A 25 -5.25 6.61 2.86
C ILE A 25 -6.60 6.03 3.32
N LEU A 26 -6.56 5.05 4.23
CA LEU A 26 -7.79 4.44 4.77
C LEU A 26 -8.67 5.44 5.49
N ALA A 27 -8.08 6.30 6.34
CA ALA A 27 -8.82 7.35 7.01
C ALA A 27 -9.47 8.31 6.00
N LYS A 28 -8.72 8.73 4.96
CA LYS A 28 -9.25 9.63 3.93
C LYS A 28 -10.29 8.96 3.04
N CYS A 29 -10.15 7.68 2.71
CA CYS A 29 -11.20 6.94 2.01
C CYS A 29 -12.49 6.93 2.81
N LYS A 30 -12.42 6.67 4.12
CA LYS A 30 -13.59 6.73 5.01
C LYS A 30 -14.23 8.12 5.01
N ASP A 31 -13.43 9.19 5.19
CA ASP A 31 -13.93 10.58 5.19
C ASP A 31 -14.62 10.95 3.85
N LYS A 32 -14.22 10.30 2.77
CA LYS A 32 -14.71 10.54 1.40
C LYS A 32 -15.81 9.56 0.97
N GLU A 33 -16.28 8.69 1.84
CA GLU A 33 -17.27 7.64 1.52
C GLU A 33 -16.80 6.73 0.38
N LEU A 34 -15.51 6.32 0.45
CA LEU A 34 -14.89 5.39 -0.46
C LEU A 34 -14.56 4.08 0.26
N MET A 35 -14.68 2.98 -0.46
CA MET A 35 -14.18 1.68 -0.01
C MET A 35 -12.78 1.44 -0.58
N ALA A 36 -11.85 1.01 0.27
CA ALA A 36 -10.50 0.66 -0.12
C ALA A 36 -10.22 -0.81 0.22
N ASN A 37 -9.80 -1.58 -0.79
CA ASN A 37 -9.31 -2.95 -0.63
C ASN A 37 -7.82 -2.98 -0.91
N ILE A 38 -7.02 -3.45 0.06
CA ILE A 38 -5.56 -3.36 0.02
C ILE A 38 -4.96 -4.75 -0.18
N THR A 39 -4.03 -4.83 -1.13
CA THR A 39 -3.13 -5.96 -1.30
C THR A 39 -1.70 -5.45 -1.14
N ILE A 40 -0.89 -6.15 -0.35
CA ILE A 40 0.52 -5.82 -0.17
C ILE A 40 1.35 -6.66 -1.13
N CYS A 41 2.26 -6.00 -1.84
CA CYS A 41 3.16 -6.60 -2.81
C CYS A 41 4.61 -6.21 -2.51
N CYS A 42 5.54 -6.89 -3.17
CA CYS A 42 6.95 -6.52 -3.18
C CYS A 42 7.34 -5.99 -4.55
N ALA A 43 8.07 -4.88 -4.58
CA ALA A 43 8.75 -4.42 -5.77
C ALA A 43 9.89 -5.37 -6.16
N ASN A 44 10.21 -5.45 -7.44
CA ASN A 44 11.42 -6.14 -7.91
C ASN A 44 12.66 -5.36 -7.51
N LEU A 45 13.78 -6.06 -7.42
CA LEU A 45 15.09 -5.46 -7.15
C LEU A 45 15.86 -5.18 -8.46
N PRO A 46 16.58 -4.07 -8.52
CA PRO A 46 16.57 -2.93 -7.58
C PRO A 46 15.20 -2.21 -7.55
N SER A 47 14.85 -1.62 -6.41
CA SER A 47 13.59 -0.89 -6.24
C SER A 47 13.64 0.49 -6.93
N ILE A 48 13.74 0.48 -8.25
CA ILE A 48 13.78 1.65 -9.13
C ILE A 48 12.65 1.60 -10.16
N THR A 49 12.16 2.75 -10.57
CA THR A 49 11.05 2.88 -11.52
C THR A 49 11.29 2.15 -12.83
N SER A 50 12.52 2.16 -13.37
CA SER A 50 12.84 1.49 -14.64
C SER A 50 12.65 -0.03 -14.61
N LYS A 51 12.67 -0.65 -13.43
CA LYS A 51 12.51 -2.11 -13.23
C LYS A 51 11.12 -2.50 -12.73
N ASN A 52 10.30 -1.54 -12.36
CA ASN A 52 9.04 -1.80 -11.66
C ASN A 52 7.80 -1.14 -12.30
N LYS A 53 7.92 -0.49 -13.46
CA LYS A 53 6.82 0.20 -14.12
C LYS A 53 6.22 -0.54 -15.32
N GLU A 54 6.63 -1.76 -15.63
CA GLU A 54 6.16 -2.51 -16.80
C GLU A 54 4.64 -2.71 -16.80
N PHE A 55 4.05 -2.84 -15.60
CA PHE A 55 2.60 -2.93 -15.47
C PHE A 55 1.86 -1.70 -16.01
N VAL A 56 2.46 -0.51 -16.02
CA VAL A 56 1.85 0.70 -16.60
C VAL A 56 1.59 0.50 -18.09
N ALA A 57 2.60 0.02 -18.82
CA ALA A 57 2.46 -0.27 -20.26
C ALA A 57 1.43 -1.38 -20.52
N GLU A 58 1.35 -2.40 -19.65
CA GLU A 58 0.32 -3.43 -19.74
C GLU A 58 -1.10 -2.87 -19.57
N PHE A 59 -1.30 -1.94 -18.62
CA PHE A 59 -2.59 -1.29 -18.43
C PHE A 59 -2.97 -0.43 -19.63
N GLU A 60 -2.02 0.33 -20.19
CA GLU A 60 -2.23 1.13 -21.41
C GLU A 60 -2.57 0.25 -22.61
N MET A 61 -1.85 -0.86 -22.83
CA MET A 61 -2.15 -1.81 -23.89
C MET A 61 -3.53 -2.46 -23.75
N ARG A 62 -4.04 -2.60 -22.53
CA ARG A 62 -5.41 -3.06 -22.26
C ARG A 62 -6.47 -1.97 -22.46
N GLY A 63 -6.07 -0.76 -22.80
CA GLY A 63 -6.97 0.39 -23.01
C GLY A 63 -7.48 1.03 -21.72
N LEU A 64 -6.80 0.80 -20.58
CA LEU A 64 -7.12 1.44 -19.32
C LEU A 64 -6.52 2.85 -19.27
N VAL A 65 -7.25 3.77 -18.64
CA VAL A 65 -6.74 5.12 -18.39
C VAL A 65 -5.71 5.07 -17.26
N VAL A 66 -4.51 5.58 -17.52
CA VAL A 66 -3.44 5.73 -16.55
C VAL A 66 -3.30 7.19 -16.15
N ASN A 67 -3.29 7.44 -14.84
CA ASN A 67 -3.08 8.75 -14.22
C ASN A 67 -1.73 8.71 -13.46
N PRO A 68 -0.61 9.15 -14.07
CA PRO A 68 0.68 9.15 -13.38
C PRO A 68 0.76 10.32 -12.39
N ILE A 69 1.23 10.05 -11.19
CA ILE A 69 1.47 11.03 -10.13
C ILE A 69 2.92 10.90 -9.71
N LYS A 70 3.77 11.75 -10.28
CA LYS A 70 5.23 11.76 -10.08
C LYS A 70 5.66 12.72 -8.98
N GLU A 71 4.79 13.62 -8.60
CA GLU A 71 5.06 14.67 -7.62
C GLU A 71 5.45 14.11 -6.26
N LEU A 72 5.00 12.88 -5.94
CA LEU A 72 5.34 12.22 -4.69
C LEU A 72 6.84 11.83 -4.66
N ASP A 73 7.34 11.22 -5.73
CA ASP A 73 8.77 10.89 -5.87
C ASP A 73 9.64 12.16 -5.93
N GLU A 74 9.18 13.19 -6.64
CA GLU A 74 9.88 14.47 -6.72
C GLU A 74 10.08 15.11 -5.34
N ILE A 75 9.03 15.12 -4.50
CA ILE A 75 9.11 15.61 -3.12
C ILE A 75 10.04 14.76 -2.26
N LYS A 76 10.01 13.46 -2.40
CA LYS A 76 10.88 12.53 -1.67
C LYS A 76 12.37 12.76 -2.02
N HIS A 77 12.67 13.10 -3.26
CA HIS A 77 14.02 13.41 -3.67
C HIS A 77 14.51 14.80 -3.25
N HIS A 78 13.68 15.81 -3.42
CA HIS A 78 14.10 17.21 -3.31
C HIS A 78 13.59 17.90 -2.04
N GLY A 79 12.51 17.42 -1.44
CA GLY A 79 11.84 18.07 -0.32
C GLY A 79 11.14 19.37 -0.71
N ILE A 80 10.78 20.17 0.29
CA ILE A 80 10.20 21.51 0.12
C ILE A 80 11.29 22.52 0.47
N SER A 81 11.49 23.52 -0.40
CA SER A 81 12.33 24.71 -0.11
C SER A 81 13.70 24.35 0.49
N ASP A 82 14.51 23.61 -0.25
CA ASP A 82 15.87 23.21 0.15
C ASP A 82 15.92 22.48 1.51
N TYR A 83 14.97 21.58 1.74
CA TYR A 83 14.97 20.77 2.95
C TYR A 83 16.27 19.97 3.06
N ASP A 84 16.92 20.09 4.21
CA ASP A 84 18.08 19.29 4.61
C ASP A 84 17.85 18.84 6.06
N TYR A 85 17.73 17.52 6.29
CA TYR A 85 17.48 16.96 7.62
C TYR A 85 18.59 17.28 8.65
N ARG A 86 19.80 17.62 8.20
CA ARG A 86 20.91 18.08 9.06
C ARG A 86 20.59 19.42 9.72
N GLN A 87 19.84 20.26 9.02
CA GLN A 87 19.42 21.58 9.47
C GLN A 87 18.03 21.58 10.10
N LYS A 88 17.11 20.81 9.51
CA LYS A 88 15.71 20.72 9.94
C LYS A 88 15.35 19.27 10.26
N LYS A 89 15.31 18.93 11.56
CA LYS A 89 14.97 17.57 12.01
C LYS A 89 13.52 17.17 11.75
N GLN A 90 12.60 18.14 11.65
CA GLN A 90 11.20 17.86 11.38
C GLN A 90 10.99 17.63 9.88
N PRO A 91 10.37 16.50 9.48
CA PRO A 91 10.14 16.15 8.08
C PRO A 91 8.95 16.93 7.50
N ILE A 92 9.13 18.23 7.30
CA ILE A 92 8.05 19.14 6.83
C ILE A 92 7.52 18.76 5.44
N HIS A 93 8.29 18.06 4.63
CA HIS A 93 7.88 17.55 3.32
C HIS A 93 6.73 16.54 3.39
N ILE A 94 6.58 15.80 4.50
CA ILE A 94 5.47 14.84 4.70
C ILE A 94 4.11 15.52 4.54
N ILE A 95 3.97 16.79 4.93
CA ILE A 95 2.72 17.53 4.76
C ILE A 95 2.33 17.56 3.27
N ARG A 96 3.28 17.90 2.40
CA ARG A 96 3.03 17.94 0.96
C ARG A 96 2.80 16.54 0.36
N GLU A 97 3.49 15.53 0.83
CA GLU A 97 3.24 14.14 0.44
C GLU A 97 1.79 13.71 0.74
N LEU A 98 1.30 14.02 1.95
CA LEU A 98 -0.08 13.74 2.34
C LEU A 98 -1.10 14.55 1.53
N GLU A 99 -0.77 15.80 1.16
CA GLU A 99 -1.60 16.61 0.27
C GLU A 99 -1.70 15.99 -1.12
N ILE A 100 -0.59 15.55 -1.73
CA ILE A 100 -0.56 14.89 -3.04
C ILE A 100 -1.45 13.63 -3.03
N ILE A 101 -1.34 12.81 -1.98
CA ILE A 101 -2.18 11.63 -1.82
C ILE A 101 -3.65 12.01 -1.69
N ASN A 102 -3.96 13.05 -0.91
CA ASN A 102 -5.34 13.51 -0.75
C ASN A 102 -5.92 14.08 -2.04
N GLU A 103 -5.14 14.84 -2.83
CA GLU A 103 -5.53 15.34 -4.15
C GLU A 103 -5.85 14.19 -5.12
N ALA A 104 -5.04 13.11 -5.10
CA ALA A 104 -5.32 11.90 -5.86
C ALA A 104 -6.65 11.24 -5.45
N LEU A 105 -6.91 11.12 -4.15
CA LEU A 105 -8.16 10.56 -3.63
C LEU A 105 -9.38 11.44 -3.95
N ASP A 106 -9.23 12.77 -3.96
CA ASP A 106 -10.29 13.69 -4.39
C ASP A 106 -10.63 13.52 -5.87
N ASN A 107 -9.61 13.36 -6.71
CA ASN A 107 -9.80 13.08 -8.13
C ASN A 107 -10.49 11.72 -8.35
N ILE A 108 -10.08 10.68 -7.60
CA ILE A 108 -10.73 9.37 -7.61
C ILE A 108 -12.21 9.49 -7.23
N LYS A 109 -12.52 10.15 -6.12
CA LYS A 109 -13.91 10.37 -5.69
C LYS A 109 -14.74 11.05 -6.76
N LEU A 110 -14.19 12.10 -7.36
CA LEU A 110 -14.87 12.84 -8.43
C LEU A 110 -15.20 11.93 -9.62
N LYS A 111 -14.22 11.17 -10.12
CA LYS A 111 -14.41 10.27 -11.28
C LYS A 111 -15.40 9.14 -10.98
N LEU A 112 -15.32 8.52 -9.81
CA LEU A 112 -16.29 7.51 -9.37
C LEU A 112 -17.70 8.10 -9.25
N SER A 113 -17.83 9.31 -8.72
CA SER A 113 -19.14 9.98 -8.55
C SER A 113 -19.77 10.38 -9.88
N GLN A 114 -18.95 10.71 -10.89
CA GLN A 114 -19.41 11.04 -12.25
C GLN A 114 -19.66 9.79 -13.11
N GLY A 115 -19.39 8.60 -12.60
CA GLY A 115 -19.52 7.35 -13.36
C GLY A 115 -18.49 7.19 -14.48
N LEU A 116 -17.38 7.94 -14.43
CA LEU A 116 -16.28 7.83 -15.41
C LEU A 116 -15.44 6.56 -15.20
N CYS A 117 -15.54 5.94 -14.04
CA CYS A 117 -15.08 4.61 -13.72
C CYS A 117 -15.89 4.04 -12.56
N ASN A 118 -15.89 2.72 -12.40
CA ASN A 118 -16.50 2.03 -11.27
C ASN A 118 -15.46 1.66 -10.21
N LYS A 119 -14.18 1.68 -10.60
CA LYS A 119 -13.04 1.33 -9.75
C LYS A 119 -11.83 2.19 -10.12
N ALA A 120 -11.12 2.66 -9.11
CA ALA A 120 -9.77 3.19 -9.26
C ALA A 120 -8.78 2.19 -8.63
N ILE A 121 -7.61 2.01 -9.25
CA ILE A 121 -6.53 1.18 -8.73
C ILE A 121 -5.35 2.10 -8.49
N MET A 122 -5.03 2.33 -7.23
CA MET A 122 -3.85 3.08 -6.82
C MET A 122 -2.72 2.10 -6.58
N VAL A 123 -1.59 2.28 -7.26
CA VAL A 123 -0.45 1.35 -7.23
C VAL A 123 0.86 2.12 -7.30
N SER A 124 1.89 1.58 -6.66
CA SER A 124 3.25 2.08 -6.72
C SER A 124 4.21 1.06 -7.33
N ASP A 125 5.31 1.54 -7.86
CA ASP A 125 6.43 0.74 -8.37
C ASP A 125 7.45 0.39 -7.27
N HIS A 126 7.68 1.30 -6.31
CA HIS A 126 8.55 1.13 -5.15
C HIS A 126 8.17 2.12 -4.05
N GLY A 127 8.74 1.95 -2.88
CA GLY A 127 8.74 2.96 -1.82
C GLY A 127 10.08 3.69 -1.74
N ALA A 128 10.36 4.36 -0.63
CA ALA A 128 11.61 5.06 -0.42
C ALA A 128 12.06 5.02 1.04
N SER A 129 13.37 5.09 1.27
CA SER A 129 13.97 5.04 2.61
C SER A 129 14.54 6.39 3.03
N ARG A 130 13.95 6.94 4.07
CA ARG A 130 14.51 8.07 4.80
C ARG A 130 15.66 7.64 5.70
N LEU A 131 15.59 6.44 6.25
CA LEU A 131 16.62 5.93 7.14
C LEU A 131 17.97 5.79 6.44
N ALA A 132 17.99 5.42 5.16
CA ALA A 132 19.21 5.37 4.36
C ALA A 132 19.85 6.76 4.10
N VAL A 133 19.08 7.84 4.23
CA VAL A 133 19.62 9.21 4.19
C VAL A 133 20.17 9.63 5.55
N ILE A 134 19.42 9.36 6.64
CA ILE A 134 19.78 9.76 8.01
C ILE A 134 20.98 8.95 8.51
N HIS A 135 21.14 7.72 8.08
CA HIS A 135 22.26 6.85 8.49
C HIS A 135 23.62 7.42 8.06
N GLU A 136 23.67 8.21 6.99
CA GLU A 136 24.85 8.89 6.47
C GLU A 136 26.09 8.01 6.20
N THR A 137 25.97 6.69 6.26
CA THR A 137 27.08 5.78 6.05
C THR A 137 27.21 5.44 4.58
N GLU A 138 28.36 5.77 4.01
CA GLU A 138 28.78 5.23 2.73
C GLU A 138 29.63 3.98 2.95
N ASN A 139 29.38 2.95 2.16
CA ASN A 139 30.23 1.77 2.19
C ASN A 139 31.59 2.03 1.50
N MET A 140 32.47 1.04 1.47
CA MET A 140 33.80 1.20 0.92
C MET A 140 33.87 1.24 -0.62
N TRP A 141 32.81 0.82 -1.30
CA TRP A 141 32.78 0.73 -2.77
C TRP A 141 32.32 2.03 -3.40
N GLU A 142 33.04 2.48 -4.40
CA GLU A 142 32.74 3.70 -5.14
C GLU A 142 32.17 3.34 -6.51
N MET A 143 31.06 3.96 -6.88
CA MET A 143 30.44 3.80 -8.19
C MET A 143 31.19 4.59 -9.24
N SER A 144 31.39 4.02 -10.44
CA SER A 144 31.96 4.73 -11.59
C SER A 144 30.98 5.77 -12.16
N SER A 145 29.66 5.46 -12.14
CA SER A 145 28.58 6.36 -12.57
C SER A 145 28.19 7.39 -11.47
N LYS A 146 29.13 8.26 -11.13
CA LYS A 146 28.94 9.25 -10.04
C LYS A 146 27.74 10.17 -10.27
N GLY A 147 26.91 10.30 -9.25
CA GLY A 147 25.75 11.20 -9.24
C GLY A 147 24.55 10.75 -10.07
N GLU A 148 24.60 9.63 -10.76
CA GLU A 148 23.48 9.13 -11.57
C GLU A 148 22.44 8.37 -10.73
N HIS A 149 22.91 7.63 -9.72
CA HIS A 149 22.06 6.80 -8.88
C HIS A 149 22.05 7.27 -7.43
N SER A 150 21.06 6.87 -6.66
CA SER A 150 20.90 7.23 -5.25
C SER A 150 21.99 6.66 -4.33
N GLY A 151 22.73 5.67 -4.80
CA GLY A 151 23.70 4.92 -4.01
C GLY A 151 23.11 3.72 -3.27
N ARG A 152 21.82 3.39 -3.46
CA ARG A 152 21.19 2.21 -2.87
C ARG A 152 21.39 0.96 -3.73
N CYS A 153 21.60 1.15 -5.01
CA CYS A 153 22.05 0.12 -5.96
C CYS A 153 23.09 0.71 -6.92
N CYS A 154 23.84 -0.15 -7.57
CA CYS A 154 24.70 0.23 -8.71
C CYS A 154 24.81 -0.93 -9.71
N PRO A 155 25.03 -0.65 -11.01
CA PRO A 155 25.37 -1.69 -11.98
C PRO A 155 26.59 -2.51 -11.52
N LYS A 156 26.61 -3.80 -11.79
CA LYS A 156 27.74 -4.67 -11.42
C LYS A 156 29.05 -4.24 -12.05
N SER A 157 28.99 -3.63 -13.23
CA SER A 157 30.17 -3.07 -13.91
C SER A 157 30.79 -1.87 -13.18
N ASP A 158 30.02 -1.22 -12.28
CA ASP A 158 30.41 0.02 -11.63
C ASP A 158 31.26 -0.18 -10.37
N ALA A 159 31.11 -1.30 -9.70
CA ALA A 159 31.84 -1.59 -8.48
C ALA A 159 32.09 -3.10 -8.31
N ASP A 160 33.29 -3.47 -7.88
CA ASP A 160 33.64 -4.85 -7.52
C ASP A 160 33.26 -5.14 -6.07
N VAL A 161 31.98 -5.41 -5.84
CA VAL A 161 31.41 -5.62 -4.51
C VAL A 161 31.46 -7.09 -4.13
N LYS A 162 31.83 -7.38 -2.89
CA LYS A 162 31.73 -8.74 -2.36
C LYS A 162 30.27 -9.08 -2.05
N SER A 163 29.84 -10.28 -2.45
CA SER A 163 28.46 -10.77 -2.31
C SER A 163 27.91 -10.82 -0.87
N GLU A 164 28.78 -10.76 0.13
CA GLU A 164 28.38 -10.69 1.54
C GLU A 164 27.81 -9.33 1.97
N PHE A 165 28.02 -8.27 1.16
CA PHE A 165 27.63 -6.89 1.49
C PHE A 165 26.47 -6.36 0.64
N ALA A 166 26.19 -6.99 -0.48
CA ALA A 166 25.11 -6.60 -1.38
C ALA A 166 24.54 -7.84 -2.09
N THR A 167 23.26 -7.81 -2.37
CA THR A 167 22.62 -8.84 -3.19
C THR A 167 22.82 -8.52 -4.66
N GLU A 168 23.13 -9.53 -5.46
CA GLU A 168 23.13 -9.41 -6.91
C GLU A 168 21.72 -9.70 -7.44
N GLU A 169 21.14 -8.73 -8.14
CA GLU A 169 19.84 -8.90 -8.77
C GLU A 169 19.81 -8.11 -10.10
N ASP A 170 19.37 -8.76 -11.16
CA ASP A 170 19.17 -8.20 -12.50
C ASP A 170 20.32 -7.32 -13.01
N GLY A 171 21.57 -7.75 -12.76
CA GLY A 171 22.78 -7.05 -13.17
C GLY A 171 23.21 -5.88 -12.28
N PHE A 172 22.59 -5.74 -11.12
CA PHE A 172 22.88 -4.71 -10.11
C PHE A 172 23.39 -5.35 -8.82
N TRP A 173 24.21 -4.59 -8.10
CA TRP A 173 24.43 -4.74 -6.67
C TRP A 173 23.39 -3.93 -5.92
N VAL A 174 22.64 -4.55 -5.00
CA VAL A 174 21.54 -3.95 -4.26
C VAL A 174 21.79 -4.08 -2.75
N LEU A 175 21.67 -2.97 -2.02
CA LEU A 175 21.91 -2.92 -0.57
C LEU A 175 20.62 -3.20 0.21
N ALA A 176 20.67 -4.16 1.13
CA ALA A 176 19.57 -4.47 2.05
C ALA A 176 19.69 -3.75 3.42
N ASN A 177 20.85 -3.20 3.73
CA ASN A 177 21.07 -2.33 4.90
C ASN A 177 20.82 -0.86 4.54
N TYR A 178 21.08 0.08 5.45
CA TYR A 178 20.89 1.52 5.23
C TYR A 178 22.13 2.24 4.67
N ASP A 179 23.20 1.51 4.32
CA ASP A 179 24.38 2.10 3.71
C ASP A 179 24.10 2.59 2.27
N ARG A 180 25.03 3.37 1.75
CA ARG A 180 25.02 3.82 0.36
C ARG A 180 26.39 3.57 -0.29
N PHE A 181 26.41 3.26 -1.56
CA PHE A 181 27.64 3.25 -2.36
C PHE A 181 28.20 4.67 -2.45
N LYS A 182 29.53 4.81 -2.38
CA LYS A 182 30.21 6.08 -2.61
C LYS A 182 29.95 6.63 -3.99
N GLY A 183 29.87 7.95 -4.11
CA GLY A 183 29.60 8.60 -5.38
C GLY A 183 28.13 8.64 -5.78
N GLY A 184 27.23 8.16 -4.95
CA GLY A 184 25.78 8.30 -5.15
C GLY A 184 25.34 9.75 -5.22
N ARG A 185 24.19 10.02 -5.89
CA ARG A 185 23.57 11.34 -5.91
C ARG A 185 23.30 11.83 -4.49
N LYS A 186 23.56 13.12 -4.24
CA LYS A 186 23.23 13.73 -2.94
C LYS A 186 21.74 13.55 -2.64
N ALA A 187 21.44 13.08 -1.44
CA ALA A 187 20.09 12.89 -0.96
C ALA A 187 19.88 13.68 0.33
N ASN A 188 18.78 14.44 0.40
CA ASN A 188 18.46 15.27 1.55
C ASN A 188 17.15 14.85 2.24
N VAL A 189 16.33 14.02 1.60
CA VAL A 189 15.01 13.62 2.08
C VAL A 189 14.90 12.11 2.15
N GLU A 190 14.75 11.44 1.02
CA GLU A 190 14.62 9.99 0.90
C GLU A 190 15.38 9.48 -0.32
N VAL A 191 15.64 8.19 -0.33
CA VAL A 191 16.28 7.46 -1.43
C VAL A 191 15.58 6.13 -1.65
N HIS A 192 15.72 5.58 -2.86
CA HIS A 192 15.22 4.26 -3.22
C HIS A 192 16.25 3.52 -4.09
N GLY A 193 15.98 2.28 -4.42
CA GLY A 193 16.85 1.42 -5.22
C GLY A 193 17.46 0.27 -4.43
N GLY A 194 17.29 0.25 -3.10
CA GLY A 194 17.73 -0.82 -2.22
C GLY A 194 16.68 -1.90 -1.98
N ALA A 195 16.92 -2.71 -0.96
CA ALA A 195 16.07 -3.83 -0.57
C ALA A 195 15.57 -3.71 0.88
N THR A 196 15.51 -2.49 1.46
CA THR A 196 14.87 -2.30 2.76
C THR A 196 13.37 -2.40 2.64
N LEU A 197 12.67 -2.72 3.73
CA LEU A 197 11.22 -2.94 3.70
C LEU A 197 10.46 -1.72 3.18
N GLU A 198 10.85 -0.52 3.56
CA GLU A 198 10.25 0.72 3.10
C GLU A 198 10.49 1.02 1.60
N GLU A 199 11.51 0.39 0.99
CA GLU A 199 11.79 0.51 -0.44
C GLU A 199 11.03 -0.52 -1.27
N VAL A 200 10.82 -1.74 -0.73
CA VAL A 200 10.30 -2.87 -1.52
C VAL A 200 8.85 -3.23 -1.22
N VAL A 201 8.32 -2.88 -0.05
CA VAL A 201 6.93 -3.22 0.30
C VAL A 201 6.00 -2.11 -0.17
N VAL A 202 5.16 -2.43 -1.14
CA VAL A 202 4.27 -1.48 -1.81
C VAL A 202 2.80 -1.94 -1.76
N PRO A 203 1.85 -1.01 -1.69
CA PRO A 203 0.44 -1.35 -1.72
C PRO A 203 -0.12 -1.35 -3.15
N ILE A 204 -1.09 -2.22 -3.39
CA ILE A 204 -2.08 -2.09 -4.45
C ILE A 204 -3.41 -1.84 -3.77
N ILE A 205 -4.06 -0.71 -4.07
CA ILE A 205 -5.28 -0.28 -3.42
C ILE A 205 -6.39 -0.17 -4.45
N GLU A 206 -7.36 -1.06 -4.38
CA GLU A 206 -8.58 -0.95 -5.17
C GLU A 206 -9.58 -0.05 -4.45
N ILE A 207 -9.99 1.03 -5.09
CA ILE A 207 -10.90 2.03 -4.52
C ILE A 207 -12.19 2.05 -5.33
N THR A 208 -13.32 1.93 -4.64
CA THR A 208 -14.66 2.01 -5.20
C THR A 208 -15.49 3.01 -4.39
N LYS A 209 -16.62 3.44 -4.95
CA LYS A 209 -17.58 4.20 -4.19
C LYS A 209 -18.13 3.34 -3.06
N PHE A 210 -18.36 3.93 -1.90
CA PHE A 210 -19.11 3.26 -0.85
C PHE A 210 -20.54 3.02 -1.37
N ASP A 211 -20.95 1.77 -1.38
CA ASP A 211 -22.30 1.41 -1.79
C ASP A 211 -23.18 1.37 -0.54
N ASP A 212 -24.06 2.34 -0.41
CA ASP A 212 -25.05 2.38 0.69
C ASP A 212 -25.99 1.17 0.68
N GLU A 213 -25.98 0.39 -0.42
CA GLU A 213 -26.73 -0.87 -0.52
C GLU A 213 -26.00 -2.09 0.07
N ILE A 214 -24.87 -1.92 0.75
CA ILE A 214 -24.21 -3.02 1.48
C ILE A 214 -25.08 -3.37 2.67
N GLU A 215 -26.02 -4.26 2.43
CA GLU A 215 -26.85 -4.87 3.47
C GLU A 215 -26.15 -6.11 4.01
N VAL A 216 -25.70 -6.06 5.26
CA VAL A 216 -25.19 -7.24 5.98
C VAL A 216 -26.12 -7.52 7.15
N SER A 217 -26.51 -8.76 7.31
CA SER A 217 -27.30 -9.20 8.43
C SER A 217 -26.61 -10.31 9.20
N ILE A 218 -26.70 -10.25 10.54
CA ILE A 218 -26.26 -11.34 11.42
C ILE A 218 -27.37 -12.38 11.43
N VAL A 219 -27.08 -13.55 10.89
CA VAL A 219 -28.05 -14.65 10.78
C VAL A 219 -28.29 -15.29 12.14
N ASP A 220 -27.22 -15.54 12.89
CA ASP A 220 -27.28 -16.21 14.18
C ASP A 220 -27.43 -15.17 15.33
N LYS A 221 -28.65 -14.75 15.62
CA LYS A 221 -28.93 -13.81 16.72
C LYS A 221 -28.70 -14.39 18.13
N VAL A 222 -28.72 -15.73 18.25
CA VAL A 222 -28.48 -16.46 19.50
C VAL A 222 -27.52 -17.59 19.20
N ILE A 223 -26.41 -17.65 19.94
CA ILE A 223 -25.39 -18.68 19.77
C ILE A 223 -25.32 -19.52 21.06
N THR A 224 -25.47 -20.82 20.93
CA THR A 224 -25.25 -21.75 22.03
C THR A 224 -23.82 -22.29 21.96
N VAL A 225 -23.06 -22.09 23.03
CA VAL A 225 -21.69 -22.56 23.20
C VAL A 225 -21.67 -23.75 24.15
N SER A 226 -20.89 -24.76 23.85
CA SER A 226 -20.68 -25.92 24.73
C SER A 226 -19.20 -26.27 24.77
N PHE A 227 -18.83 -27.22 25.61
CA PHE A 227 -17.45 -27.72 25.69
C PHE A 227 -16.93 -28.26 24.34
N ARG A 228 -17.86 -28.71 23.45
CA ARG A 228 -17.54 -29.26 22.14
C ARG A 228 -17.82 -28.31 20.99
N LYS A 229 -18.55 -27.21 21.23
CA LYS A 229 -18.97 -26.27 20.16
C LYS A 229 -18.49 -24.87 20.53
N LYS A 230 -17.52 -24.37 19.77
CA LYS A 230 -17.04 -22.99 19.87
C LYS A 230 -18.09 -22.00 19.38
N ALA A 231 -18.01 -20.75 19.83
CA ALA A 231 -18.85 -19.70 19.31
C ALA A 231 -18.47 -19.39 17.85
N ALA A 232 -19.47 -19.28 17.01
CA ALA A 232 -19.31 -18.79 15.64
C ALA A 232 -20.62 -18.08 15.23
N ILE A 233 -20.48 -17.05 14.39
CA ILE A 233 -21.64 -16.35 13.81
C ILE A 233 -21.61 -16.49 12.30
N ARG A 234 -22.80 -16.52 11.69
CA ARG A 234 -22.98 -16.40 10.25
C ARG A 234 -23.49 -15.03 9.92
N LEU A 235 -22.90 -14.47 8.88
CA LEU A 235 -23.33 -13.21 8.29
C LEU A 235 -23.86 -13.52 6.89
N PHE A 236 -24.90 -12.81 6.49
CA PHE A 236 -25.40 -12.79 5.12
C PHE A 236 -25.22 -11.39 4.56
N ALA A 237 -24.67 -11.28 3.37
CA ALA A 237 -24.57 -10.02 2.64
C ALA A 237 -25.41 -10.08 1.36
N LYS A 238 -26.09 -8.99 1.00
CA LYS A 238 -26.88 -8.90 -0.23
C LYS A 238 -25.99 -9.05 -1.49
N THR A 239 -24.76 -8.53 -1.41
CA THR A 239 -23.75 -8.63 -2.46
C THR A 239 -22.49 -9.31 -1.93
N LYS A 240 -21.65 -9.85 -2.83
CA LYS A 240 -20.38 -10.46 -2.44
C LYS A 240 -19.43 -9.39 -1.90
N LEU A 241 -18.93 -9.59 -0.67
CA LEU A 241 -18.01 -8.69 0.01
C LEU A 241 -16.60 -9.27 0.02
N LYS A 242 -15.59 -8.38 -0.02
CA LYS A 242 -14.19 -8.74 0.15
C LYS A 242 -13.71 -8.36 1.55
N ASN A 243 -12.76 -9.12 2.10
CA ASN A 243 -12.09 -8.82 3.38
C ASN A 243 -13.08 -8.50 4.51
N VAL A 244 -14.01 -9.43 4.75
CA VAL A 244 -14.98 -9.28 5.83
C VAL A 244 -14.32 -9.61 7.16
N THR A 245 -14.37 -8.66 8.09
CA THR A 245 -13.89 -8.82 9.47
C THR A 245 -14.96 -8.41 10.46
N VAL A 246 -14.88 -8.97 11.67
CA VAL A 246 -15.83 -8.69 12.74
C VAL A 246 -15.05 -8.27 13.98
N LEU A 247 -15.43 -7.15 14.59
CA LEU A 247 -14.90 -6.68 15.85
C LEU A 247 -15.87 -7.05 16.99
N VAL A 248 -15.39 -7.83 17.95
CA VAL A 248 -16.14 -8.20 19.16
C VAL A 248 -15.21 -8.13 20.37
N GLU A 249 -15.63 -7.47 21.46
CA GLU A 249 -14.83 -7.32 22.69
C GLU A 249 -13.42 -6.74 22.44
N GLY A 250 -13.26 -5.89 21.43
CA GLY A 250 -11.97 -5.28 21.08
C GLY A 250 -11.03 -6.17 20.25
N GLU A 251 -11.47 -7.35 19.82
CA GLU A 251 -10.68 -8.25 18.98
C GLU A 251 -11.29 -8.36 17.58
N TYR A 252 -10.43 -8.29 16.56
CA TYR A 252 -10.81 -8.51 15.16
C TYR A 252 -10.75 -10.00 14.82
N HIS A 253 -11.78 -10.47 14.11
CA HIS A 253 -11.90 -11.85 13.62
C HIS A 253 -12.18 -11.84 12.13
N GLU A 254 -11.40 -12.58 11.37
CA GLU A 254 -11.63 -12.72 9.93
C GLU A 254 -12.80 -13.65 9.64
N ALA A 255 -13.61 -13.29 8.66
CA ALA A 255 -14.69 -14.12 8.17
C ALA A 255 -14.23 -15.05 7.04
N LYS A 256 -14.66 -16.30 7.09
CA LYS A 256 -14.49 -17.26 5.99
C LYS A 256 -15.69 -17.14 5.07
N GLU A 257 -15.44 -16.92 3.78
CA GLU A 257 -16.48 -16.95 2.77
C GLU A 257 -17.06 -18.37 2.65
N LEU A 258 -18.37 -18.45 2.62
CA LEU A 258 -19.15 -19.63 2.31
C LEU A 258 -19.91 -19.42 0.99
N ASP A 259 -20.67 -20.41 0.56
CA ASP A 259 -21.54 -20.26 -0.62
C ASP A 259 -22.67 -19.25 -0.39
N ASN A 260 -23.20 -18.68 -1.48
CA ASN A 260 -24.36 -17.77 -1.49
C ASN A 260 -24.21 -16.49 -0.63
N ASN A 261 -23.08 -15.80 -0.73
CA ASN A 261 -22.81 -14.57 0.02
C ASN A 261 -22.92 -14.70 1.55
N MET A 262 -22.72 -15.91 2.04
CA MET A 262 -22.63 -16.20 3.46
C MET A 262 -21.19 -16.17 3.94
N TYR A 263 -20.99 -15.72 5.17
CA TYR A 263 -19.69 -15.63 5.83
C TYR A 263 -19.77 -16.23 7.21
N LEU A 264 -18.75 -17.01 7.59
CA LEU A 264 -18.62 -17.63 8.91
C LEU A 264 -17.49 -16.97 9.69
N VAL A 265 -17.77 -16.54 10.89
CA VAL A 265 -16.78 -15.94 11.80
C VAL A 265 -16.67 -16.78 13.05
N ASP A 266 -15.48 -17.34 13.29
CA ASP A 266 -15.16 -18.08 14.49
C ASP A 266 -14.81 -17.13 15.65
N LEU A 267 -15.47 -17.28 16.82
CA LEU A 267 -15.31 -16.44 17.99
C LEU A 267 -14.85 -17.29 19.21
N PRO A 268 -13.66 -17.89 19.17
CA PRO A 268 -13.25 -18.95 20.11
C PRO A 268 -13.13 -18.50 21.57
N LYS A 269 -12.96 -17.20 21.80
CA LYS A 269 -12.78 -16.64 23.15
C LYS A 269 -14.09 -16.31 23.87
N LEU A 270 -15.22 -16.27 23.17
CA LEU A 270 -16.51 -15.97 23.78
C LEU A 270 -17.04 -17.18 24.55
N LYS A 271 -17.08 -17.06 25.86
CA LYS A 271 -17.49 -18.15 26.78
C LYS A 271 -18.60 -17.75 27.74
N LYS A 272 -18.87 -16.46 27.91
CA LYS A 272 -19.85 -15.95 28.87
C LYS A 272 -21.22 -15.80 28.21
N SER A 273 -22.29 -16.14 28.93
CA SER A 273 -23.65 -15.88 28.49
C SER A 273 -24.01 -14.42 28.76
N LYS A 274 -23.90 -13.59 27.74
CA LYS A 274 -24.30 -12.16 27.75
C LYS A 274 -24.60 -11.67 26.34
N LYS A 275 -25.06 -10.45 26.21
CA LYS A 275 -25.15 -9.76 24.93
C LYS A 275 -23.76 -9.27 24.53
N TYR A 276 -23.43 -9.38 23.25
CA TYR A 276 -22.21 -8.89 22.63
C TYR A 276 -22.60 -7.90 21.52
N ASN A 277 -21.90 -6.78 21.46
CA ASN A 277 -21.95 -5.91 20.28
C ASN A 277 -21.00 -6.49 19.23
N VAL A 278 -21.43 -6.45 18.01
CA VAL A 278 -20.74 -7.04 16.86
C VAL A 278 -20.68 -6.00 15.75
N ASP A 279 -19.51 -5.43 15.56
CA ASP A 279 -19.27 -4.51 14.45
C ASP A 279 -18.72 -5.29 13.26
N VAL A 280 -19.36 -5.18 12.10
CA VAL A 280 -18.97 -5.88 10.88
C VAL A 280 -18.32 -4.88 9.94
N PHE A 281 -17.15 -5.24 9.43
CA PHE A 281 -16.39 -4.44 8.47
C PHE A 281 -16.26 -5.20 7.14
N ALA A 282 -16.39 -4.50 6.03
CA ALA A 282 -16.04 -4.97 4.71
C ALA A 282 -15.00 -4.04 4.10
N SER A 283 -13.86 -4.57 3.66
CA SER A 283 -12.73 -3.79 3.15
C SER A 283 -12.35 -2.61 4.07
N ASN A 284 -12.30 -2.86 5.39
CA ASN A 284 -12.02 -1.91 6.47
C ASN A 284 -13.08 -0.81 6.73
N ASN A 285 -14.23 -0.85 6.07
CA ASN A 285 -15.34 0.04 6.34
C ASN A 285 -16.37 -0.65 7.24
N LEU A 286 -16.86 0.08 8.26
CA LEU A 286 -17.95 -0.41 9.12
C LEU A 286 -19.23 -0.48 8.30
N VAL A 287 -19.85 -1.67 8.20
CA VAL A 287 -21.08 -1.91 7.43
C VAL A 287 -22.28 -2.27 8.33
N VAL A 288 -22.04 -2.79 9.53
CA VAL A 288 -23.06 -3.08 10.56
C VAL A 288 -22.45 -2.91 11.94
N SER A 289 -23.22 -2.34 12.88
CA SER A 289 -22.88 -2.21 14.28
C SER A 289 -24.02 -2.70 15.19
#